data_3eea4eddc2ba7d1d3c731facd4d956cf
#
_entry.id   3eea4eddc2ba7d1d3c731facd4d956cf
#
_cell.length_a   1.000
_cell.length_b   1.000
_cell.length_c   1.000
_cell.angle_alpha   90.00
_cell.angle_beta   90.00
_cell.angle_gamma   90.00
#
_symmetry.space_group_name_H-M   'P 1'
#
loop_
_entity.id
_entity.type
_entity.pdbx_description
1 polymer ?
#
loop_
_entity_poly.entity_id
_entity_poly.type
_entity_poly.pdbx_seq_one_letter_code
_entity_poly.pdbx_strand_id
1 'polypeptide(L)' 'MFEFTKDEFEEIVKKAMLNEELTKIFEMKIKDYSNTKIAMELNISERTLTRRIKELKKKILRVL' A
#
# COMPACT_ATOMS: atom_id res chain seq x y z
N MET A 1 -6.72 3.56 -9.48
CA MET A 1 -7.07 2.73 -8.31
C MET A 1 -6.47 3.26 -7.03
N PHE A 2 -5.15 3.46 -6.98
CA PHE A 2 -4.48 4.08 -5.84
C PHE A 2 -4.15 5.53 -6.19
N GLU A 3 -5.19 6.30 -6.48
CA GLU A 3 -5.01 7.69 -6.92
C GLU A 3 -5.23 8.63 -5.73
N PHE A 4 -4.14 8.89 -5.01
CA PHE A 4 -4.16 9.76 -3.85
C PHE A 4 -3.06 10.79 -3.98
N THR A 5 -3.32 11.99 -3.46
CA THR A 5 -2.29 13.01 -3.37
C THR A 5 -1.33 12.66 -2.23
N LYS A 6 -0.20 13.35 -2.18
CA LYS A 6 0.76 13.15 -1.11
C LYS A 6 0.14 13.43 0.26
N ASP A 7 -0.66 14.49 0.35
CA ASP A 7 -1.32 14.85 1.62
C ASP A 7 -2.31 13.77 2.03
N GLU A 8 -3.09 13.26 1.08
CA GLU A 8 -4.03 12.18 1.35
C GLU A 8 -3.31 10.92 1.81
N PHE A 9 -2.19 10.59 1.17
CA PHE A 9 -1.38 9.44 1.54
C PHE A 9 -0.92 9.55 3.00
N GLU A 10 -0.34 10.69 3.37
CA GLU A 10 0.16 10.90 4.71
C GLU A 10 -0.95 10.81 5.75
N GLU A 11 -2.11 11.39 5.44
CA GLU A 11 -3.25 11.35 6.33
C GLU A 11 -3.77 9.93 6.52
N ILE A 12 -3.88 9.16 5.45
CA ILE A 12 -4.36 7.78 5.51
C ILE A 12 -3.38 6.91 6.31
N VAL A 13 -2.09 7.08 6.09
CA VAL A 13 -1.07 6.33 6.83
C VAL A 13 -1.26 6.52 8.33
N LYS A 14 -1.52 7.76 8.75
CA LYS A 14 -1.75 8.06 10.17
C LYS A 14 -3.07 7.47 10.67
N LYS A 15 -4.16 7.73 9.95
CA LYS A 15 -5.50 7.32 10.39
C LYS A 15 -5.67 5.81 10.42
N ALA A 16 -5.13 5.13 9.42
CA ALA A 16 -5.23 3.68 9.33
C ALA A 16 -4.15 2.97 10.14
N MET A 17 -3.21 3.73 10.70
CA MET A 17 -2.11 3.20 11.50
C MET A 17 -1.36 2.11 10.73
N LEU A 18 -1.00 2.42 9.48
CA LEU A 18 -0.32 1.45 8.63
C LEU A 18 1.08 1.16 9.15
N ASN A 19 1.45 -0.12 9.14
CA ASN A 19 2.81 -0.50 9.50
C ASN A 19 3.76 -0.12 8.35
N GLU A 20 5.06 -0.32 8.57
CA GLU A 20 6.08 0.09 7.61
C GLU A 20 5.92 -0.64 6.27
N GLU A 21 5.64 -1.94 6.30
CA GLU A 21 5.48 -2.70 5.07
C GLU A 21 4.29 -2.21 4.24
N LEU A 22 3.14 -2.04 4.87
CA LEU A 22 1.94 -1.57 4.17
C LEU A 22 2.12 -0.14 3.67
N THR A 23 2.82 0.69 4.42
CA THR A 23 3.11 2.06 3.99
C THR A 23 3.96 2.06 2.73
N LYS A 24 4.98 1.21 2.67
CA LYS A 24 5.82 1.11 1.47
C LYS A 24 5.03 0.60 0.26
N ILE A 25 4.19 -0.41 0.47
CA ILE A 25 3.35 -0.93 -0.60
C ILE A 25 2.42 0.16 -1.12
N PHE A 26 1.79 0.91 -0.21
CA PHE A 26 0.88 1.99 -0.56
C PHE A 26 1.59 3.05 -1.39
N GLU A 27 2.78 3.47 -0.95
CA GLU A 27 3.57 4.47 -1.68
C GLU A 27 3.92 3.99 -3.08
N MET A 28 4.35 2.73 -3.22
CA MET A 28 4.72 2.18 -4.52
C MET A 28 3.52 2.03 -5.44
N LYS A 29 2.34 1.69 -4.89
CA LYS A 29 1.12 1.61 -5.69
C LYS A 29 0.69 3.00 -6.19
N ILE A 30 0.86 4.03 -5.37
CA ILE A 30 0.56 5.40 -5.80
C ILE A 30 1.50 5.81 -6.94
N LYS A 31 2.76 5.37 -6.90
CA LYS A 31 3.73 5.63 -7.95
C LYS A 31 3.53 4.73 -9.17
N ASP A 32 2.49 3.91 -9.14
CA ASP A 32 2.10 3.03 -10.26
C ASP A 32 3.12 1.93 -10.56
N TYR A 33 3.81 1.45 -9.54
CA TYR A 33 4.71 0.31 -9.70
C TYR A 33 3.90 -0.97 -9.91
N SER A 34 4.40 -1.86 -10.76
CA SER A 34 3.76 -3.17 -10.96
C SER A 34 3.91 -4.04 -9.72
N ASN A 35 3.01 -5.00 -9.55
CA ASN A 35 3.09 -5.94 -8.44
C ASN A 35 4.39 -6.72 -8.45
N THR A 36 4.86 -7.11 -9.64
CA THR A 36 6.14 -7.81 -9.78
C THR A 36 7.27 -6.97 -9.21
N LYS A 37 7.31 -5.69 -9.57
CA LYS A 37 8.35 -4.78 -9.10
C LYS A 37 8.29 -4.58 -7.58
N ILE A 38 7.09 -4.41 -7.04
CA ILE A 38 6.91 -4.21 -5.60
C ILE A 38 7.38 -5.45 -4.84
N ALA A 39 6.99 -6.64 -5.31
CA ALA A 39 7.38 -7.89 -4.67
C ALA A 39 8.91 -8.04 -4.67
N MET A 40 9.54 -7.69 -5.77
CA MET A 40 11.01 -7.74 -5.86
C MET A 40 11.66 -6.77 -4.89
N GLU A 41 11.17 -5.55 -4.83
CA GLU A 41 11.72 -4.52 -3.94
C GLU A 41 11.59 -4.91 -2.47
N LEU A 42 10.50 -5.56 -2.10
CA LEU A 42 10.25 -5.97 -0.72
C LEU A 42 10.74 -7.38 -0.42
N ASN A 43 11.27 -8.05 -1.42
CA ASN A 43 11.78 -9.42 -1.29
C ASN A 43 10.73 -10.39 -0.76
N ILE A 44 9.52 -10.30 -1.29
CA ILE A 44 8.40 -11.18 -0.95
C ILE A 44 7.83 -11.78 -2.23
N SER A 45 7.05 -12.86 -2.10
CA SER A 45 6.39 -13.46 -3.25
C SER A 45 5.22 -12.58 -3.69
N GLU A 46 4.80 -12.70 -4.96
CA GLU A 46 3.63 -11.97 -5.43
C GLU A 46 2.37 -12.44 -4.72
N ARG A 47 2.32 -13.69 -4.32
CA ARG A 47 1.20 -14.22 -3.54
C ARG A 47 1.08 -13.52 -2.19
N THR A 48 2.20 -13.36 -1.51
CA THR A 48 2.24 -12.62 -0.24
C THR A 48 1.84 -11.16 -0.48
N LEU A 49 2.35 -10.56 -1.54
CA LEU A 49 2.01 -9.18 -1.87
C LEU A 49 0.51 -9.01 -2.09
N THR A 50 -0.12 -9.94 -2.82
CA THR A 50 -1.56 -9.88 -3.06
C THR A 50 -2.34 -9.86 -1.75
N ARG A 51 -1.93 -10.68 -0.79
CA ARG A 51 -2.55 -10.71 0.53
C ARG A 51 -2.36 -9.38 1.27
N ARG A 52 -1.17 -8.81 1.20
CA ARG A 52 -0.89 -7.51 1.83
C ARG A 52 -1.69 -6.39 1.20
N ILE A 53 -1.86 -6.42 -0.13
CA ILE A 53 -2.67 -5.41 -0.83
C ILE A 53 -4.13 -5.49 -0.38
N LYS A 54 -4.67 -6.70 -0.21
CA LYS A 54 -6.04 -6.86 0.30
C LYS A 54 -6.18 -6.25 1.70
N GLU A 55 -5.22 -6.53 2.56
CA GLU A 55 -5.21 -5.96 3.91
C GLU A 55 -5.14 -4.43 3.86
N LEU A 56 -4.26 -3.91 3.01
CA LEU A 56 -4.11 -2.47 2.83
C LEU A 56 -5.42 -1.83 2.39
N LYS A 57 -6.09 -2.41 1.39
CA LYS A 57 -7.36 -1.88 0.90
C LYS A 57 -8.42 -1.82 2.00
N LYS A 58 -8.50 -2.87 2.83
CA LYS A 58 -9.45 -2.88 3.94
C LYS A 58 -9.17 -1.75 4.93
N LYS A 59 -7.90 -1.54 5.25
CA LYS A 59 -7.52 -0.50 6.20
C LYS A 59 -7.79 0.89 5.65
N ILE A 60 -7.54 1.09 4.36
CA ILE A 60 -7.84 2.38 3.71
C ILE A 60 -9.34 2.66 3.74
N LEU A 61 -10.16 1.66 3.40
CA LEU A 61 -11.61 1.84 3.37
C LEU A 61 -12.18 2.21 4.73
N ARG A 62 -11.55 1.76 5.82
CA ARG A 62 -12.03 2.08 7.17
C ARG A 62 -11.91 3.56 7.52
N VAL A 63 -10.98 4.27 6.89
CA VAL A 63 -10.70 5.67 7.24
C VAL A 63 -11.15 6.65 6.17
N LEU A 64 -11.71 6.16 5.08
CA LEU A 64 -12.29 7.02 4.04
C LEU A 64 -13.78 7.37 4.36
#